data_2a9ded460b661713e674fb390e096e73
#
_entry.id   2a9ded460b661713e674fb390e096e73
#
_cell.length_a   1.000
_cell.length_b   1.000
_cell.length_c   1.000
_cell.angle_alpha   90.00
_cell.angle_beta   90.00
_cell.angle_gamma   90.00
#
_symmetry.space_group_name_H-M   'P 1'
#
loop_
_entity.id
_entity.type
_entity.pdbx_description
1 polymer ?
#
loop_
_entity_poly.entity_id
_entity_poly.type
_entity_poly.pdbx_seq_one_letter_code
_entity_poly.pdbx_strand_id
1 'polypeptide(L)'
;GFSRAKADIMYQSNYDKILPILIHGDASVAGQGVVYEVLQMSYLKGYYTGGTMHFVINNQIGFTTDFNDARSADYCTSLAAMVQAPVFHVNGDDAEAVVKCVEIATRYRQEFNSDVFIDMVCYRKHGHNEGDDPKFTQPHLYALIDKHPNPREVYTNYLLQNGEEDAKALAQEMEKKFWTDLQERLDDVKQNPLPYHYQAPELAWKSLRRATANDFLQSPVTAISDTDFDKIFSSIMKWPAEFKPLKKVEKIIQDKLKLYNDEKKIDWATGELMAYGSLMLEGNDVRMSGQDVRRGTFSHRHAVLRDENNDKAYNRLAHIEGAAGHFRIYNSLLSEYGVLGFEYGYAMANPNALVLWEAQFGDFSNGAQTMIDQFIAAGEQKWNRMNGVTMLLPHGYEGQGPEHSSARMERFLQMCAELNMVVTNITTSANLFHALRRQLAWSFRKPLINFAPKANLRHAGTYSLKEEFLNGGFKEVIDDPTNPDATQVKKVFFCSGKMYFDLAERKAKDNRTDVAIIRLEQIYPLPAQQLTALYNKYSKATWFWVQEEPLNMGAASFLQMNLKDINYGVISRQASASTATGFNKVHQQEQLEIIDTAFSI
;
A
#
# COMPACT_ATOMS: atom_id res chain seq x y z
N GLY A 1 -3.49 -8.65 -7.67
CA GLY A 1 -2.46 -7.64 -7.96
C GLY A 1 -1.23 -8.24 -8.60
N PHE A 2 -0.68 -9.28 -8.02
CA PHE A 2 0.51 -9.97 -8.55
C PHE A 2 0.30 -10.49 -9.98
N SER A 3 -0.78 -11.21 -10.22
CA SER A 3 -1.12 -11.74 -11.56
C SER A 3 -1.35 -10.61 -12.57
N ARG A 4 -2.01 -9.54 -12.15
CA ARG A 4 -2.23 -8.37 -13.00
C ARG A 4 -0.91 -7.73 -13.44
N ALA A 5 0.03 -7.53 -12.53
CA ALA A 5 1.35 -6.98 -12.84
C ALA A 5 2.13 -7.89 -13.79
N LYS A 6 2.08 -9.21 -13.58
CA LYS A 6 2.71 -10.17 -14.50
C LYS A 6 2.12 -10.10 -15.91
N ALA A 7 0.79 -10.01 -16.02
CA ALA A 7 0.14 -9.85 -17.32
C ALA A 7 0.58 -8.56 -18.02
N ASP A 8 0.61 -7.45 -17.28
CA ASP A 8 0.98 -6.14 -17.83
C ASP A 8 2.45 -6.13 -18.31
N ILE A 9 3.39 -6.72 -17.53
CA ILE A 9 4.82 -6.68 -17.83
C ILE A 9 5.25 -7.72 -18.88
N MET A 10 4.80 -8.97 -18.71
CA MET A 10 5.31 -10.09 -19.49
C MET A 10 4.51 -10.36 -20.76
N TYR A 11 3.23 -9.97 -20.77
CA TYR A 11 2.30 -10.38 -21.82
C TYR A 11 1.48 -9.22 -22.39
N GLN A 12 1.91 -7.96 -22.18
CA GLN A 12 1.22 -6.78 -22.74
C GLN A 12 -0.27 -6.73 -22.39
N SER A 13 -0.61 -7.10 -21.17
CA SER A 13 -1.99 -7.24 -20.67
C SER A 13 -2.83 -8.32 -21.41
N ASN A 14 -2.19 -9.32 -22.00
CA ASN A 14 -2.88 -10.50 -22.50
C ASN A 14 -3.16 -11.46 -21.33
N TYR A 15 -4.38 -11.40 -20.79
CA TYR A 15 -4.78 -12.14 -19.60
C TYR A 15 -4.98 -13.64 -19.84
N ASP A 16 -5.07 -14.09 -21.09
CA ASP A 16 -5.16 -15.52 -21.44
C ASP A 16 -3.86 -16.27 -21.17
N LYS A 17 -2.75 -15.54 -21.01
CA LYS A 17 -1.44 -16.10 -20.68
C LYS A 17 -1.19 -16.33 -19.19
N ILE A 18 -2.12 -15.91 -18.34
CA ILE A 18 -2.03 -16.03 -16.87
C ILE A 18 -3.34 -16.59 -16.33
N LEU A 19 -3.25 -17.60 -15.47
CA LEU A 19 -4.37 -18.15 -14.72
C LEU A 19 -4.14 -17.94 -13.23
N PRO A 20 -4.80 -16.96 -12.59
CA PRO A 20 -4.82 -16.87 -11.13
C PRO A 20 -5.61 -18.04 -10.53
N ILE A 21 -5.01 -18.73 -9.56
CA ILE A 21 -5.67 -19.79 -8.80
C ILE A 21 -5.60 -19.40 -7.32
N LEU A 22 -6.76 -19.29 -6.68
CA LEU A 22 -6.88 -19.03 -5.25
C LEU A 22 -7.41 -20.29 -4.57
N ILE A 23 -6.63 -20.82 -3.62
CA ILE A 23 -7.02 -21.99 -2.82
C ILE A 23 -7.58 -21.48 -1.49
N HIS A 24 -8.81 -21.88 -1.18
CA HIS A 24 -9.55 -21.45 0.01
C HIS A 24 -9.93 -22.63 0.90
N GLY A 25 -10.01 -22.40 2.22
CA GLY A 25 -10.82 -23.22 3.11
C GLY A 25 -12.29 -22.75 3.09
N ASP A 26 -13.24 -23.63 3.33
CA ASP A 26 -14.67 -23.31 3.29
C ASP A 26 -15.09 -22.26 4.31
N ALA A 27 -14.58 -22.35 5.55
CA ALA A 27 -14.87 -21.37 6.59
C ALA A 27 -14.33 -19.98 6.25
N SER A 28 -13.12 -19.89 5.68
CA SER A 28 -12.49 -18.61 5.33
C SER A 28 -13.15 -17.94 4.13
N VAL A 29 -13.50 -18.69 3.09
CA VAL A 29 -14.15 -18.13 1.90
C VAL A 29 -15.54 -17.57 2.21
N ALA A 30 -16.28 -18.23 3.09
CA ALA A 30 -17.61 -17.79 3.49
C ALA A 30 -17.60 -16.65 4.50
N GLY A 31 -16.60 -16.60 5.40
CA GLY A 31 -16.58 -15.69 6.55
C GLY A 31 -15.77 -14.41 6.36
N GLN A 32 -14.85 -14.36 5.41
CA GLN A 32 -13.92 -13.23 5.24
C GLN A 32 -14.43 -12.19 4.23
N GLY A 33 -14.74 -10.96 4.71
CA GLY A 33 -15.25 -9.88 3.86
C GLY A 33 -14.33 -9.49 2.70
N VAL A 34 -13.01 -9.72 2.80
CA VAL A 34 -12.06 -9.46 1.71
C VAL A 34 -12.37 -10.28 0.46
N VAL A 35 -12.97 -11.45 0.57
CA VAL A 35 -13.38 -12.26 -0.58
C VAL A 35 -14.47 -11.55 -1.38
N TYR A 36 -15.44 -10.93 -0.70
CA TYR A 36 -16.47 -10.09 -1.33
C TYR A 36 -15.86 -8.92 -2.09
N GLU A 37 -14.91 -8.22 -1.48
CA GLU A 37 -14.22 -7.09 -2.09
C GLU A 37 -13.46 -7.54 -3.35
N VAL A 38 -12.73 -8.64 -3.29
CA VAL A 38 -11.98 -9.20 -4.42
C VAL A 38 -12.91 -9.61 -5.57
N LEU A 39 -14.06 -10.22 -5.28
CA LEU A 39 -15.05 -10.58 -6.30
C LEU A 39 -15.62 -9.33 -6.97
N GLN A 40 -15.93 -8.26 -6.21
CA GLN A 40 -16.39 -7.00 -6.79
C GLN A 40 -15.33 -6.31 -7.66
N MET A 41 -14.04 -6.64 -7.49
CA MET A 41 -12.96 -6.12 -8.32
C MET A 41 -12.83 -6.85 -9.67
N SER A 42 -13.34 -8.06 -9.80
CA SER A 42 -12.98 -9.02 -10.86
C SER A 42 -13.20 -8.51 -12.28
N TYR A 43 -14.24 -7.71 -12.51
CA TYR A 43 -14.54 -7.12 -13.83
C TYR A 43 -14.18 -5.64 -13.96
N LEU A 44 -13.63 -5.02 -12.90
CA LEU A 44 -13.27 -3.61 -12.97
C LEU A 44 -11.96 -3.42 -13.75
N LYS A 45 -11.96 -2.45 -14.67
CA LYS A 45 -10.84 -2.20 -15.60
C LYS A 45 -9.48 -2.12 -14.93
N GLY A 46 -9.40 -1.54 -13.73
CA GLY A 46 -8.15 -1.39 -12.98
C GLY A 46 -7.64 -2.69 -12.36
N TYR A 47 -8.49 -3.69 -12.17
CA TYR A 47 -8.23 -4.87 -11.36
C TYR A 47 -8.43 -6.20 -12.11
N TYR A 48 -9.01 -6.14 -13.30
CA TYR A 48 -9.30 -7.29 -14.16
C TYR A 48 -8.05 -8.13 -14.46
N THR A 49 -8.18 -9.46 -14.38
CA THR A 49 -7.11 -10.44 -14.59
C THR A 49 -7.49 -11.54 -15.58
N GLY A 50 -8.61 -11.39 -16.28
CA GLY A 50 -9.13 -12.42 -17.21
C GLY A 50 -9.85 -13.56 -16.50
N GLY A 51 -10.32 -13.36 -15.28
CA GLY A 51 -10.98 -14.35 -14.44
C GLY A 51 -10.01 -15.13 -13.54
N THR A 52 -10.49 -15.50 -12.37
CA THR A 52 -9.78 -16.25 -11.33
C THR A 52 -10.45 -17.60 -11.12
N MET A 53 -9.67 -18.67 -10.98
CA MET A 53 -10.15 -19.95 -10.50
C MET A 53 -10.09 -19.98 -8.97
N HIS A 54 -11.26 -20.05 -8.34
CA HIS A 54 -11.38 -20.22 -6.89
C HIS A 54 -11.54 -21.69 -6.57
N PHE A 55 -10.54 -22.30 -5.96
CA PHE A 55 -10.55 -23.70 -5.57
C PHE A 55 -10.80 -23.80 -4.06
N VAL A 56 -11.98 -24.24 -3.68
CA VAL A 56 -12.37 -24.37 -2.26
C VAL A 56 -12.15 -25.80 -1.79
N ILE A 57 -11.22 -25.98 -0.86
CA ILE A 57 -11.06 -27.24 -0.11
C ILE A 57 -12.09 -27.20 1.01
N ASN A 58 -13.28 -27.74 0.72
CA ASN A 58 -14.39 -27.75 1.64
C ASN A 58 -14.30 -28.98 2.57
N ASN A 59 -13.50 -28.85 3.61
CA ASN A 59 -13.34 -29.91 4.59
C ASN A 59 -14.41 -29.88 5.69
N GLN A 60 -15.40 -29.00 5.58
CA GLN A 60 -16.61 -28.91 6.39
C GLN A 60 -16.37 -28.53 7.87
N ILE A 61 -15.20 -28.01 8.19
CA ILE A 61 -14.86 -27.58 9.55
C ILE A 61 -13.87 -26.42 9.53
N GLY A 62 -14.07 -25.41 10.37
CA GLY A 62 -13.15 -24.29 10.58
C GLY A 62 -12.54 -24.35 11.97
N PHE A 63 -11.28 -24.81 12.11
CA PHE A 63 -10.65 -25.16 13.38
C PHE A 63 -11.51 -26.18 14.16
N THR A 64 -12.37 -25.70 15.09
CA THR A 64 -13.34 -26.53 15.84
C THR A 64 -14.80 -26.15 15.53
N THR A 65 -15.03 -25.20 14.62
CA THR A 65 -16.37 -24.69 14.28
C THR A 65 -16.99 -25.55 13.18
N ASP A 66 -18.13 -26.12 13.49
CA ASP A 66 -18.95 -26.89 12.54
C ASP A 66 -19.51 -25.96 11.44
N PHE A 67 -19.78 -26.50 10.24
CA PHE A 67 -20.31 -25.71 9.13
C PHE A 67 -21.70 -25.09 9.44
N ASN A 68 -22.50 -25.71 10.33
CA ASN A 68 -23.78 -25.16 10.79
C ASN A 68 -23.61 -23.88 11.63
N ASP A 69 -22.45 -23.72 12.29
CA ASP A 69 -22.12 -22.55 13.09
C ASP A 69 -21.29 -21.52 12.28
N ALA A 70 -20.75 -21.93 11.14
CA ALA A 70 -19.82 -21.12 10.36
C ALA A 70 -20.50 -20.23 9.30
N ARG A 71 -21.70 -20.58 8.85
CA ARG A 71 -22.40 -19.84 7.79
C ARG A 71 -23.91 -20.11 7.80
N SER A 72 -24.67 -19.12 7.31
CA SER A 72 -26.14 -19.25 7.14
C SER A 72 -26.53 -19.87 5.79
N ALA A 73 -25.63 -19.85 4.80
CA ALA A 73 -25.89 -20.42 3.47
C ALA A 73 -25.55 -21.91 3.46
N ASP A 74 -26.31 -22.69 2.68
CA ASP A 74 -26.06 -24.13 2.51
C ASP A 74 -24.67 -24.39 1.92
N TYR A 75 -24.24 -23.57 0.99
CA TYR A 75 -22.93 -23.66 0.33
C TYR A 75 -21.99 -22.53 0.75
N CYS A 76 -20.75 -22.86 1.09
CA CYS A 76 -19.71 -21.86 1.36
C CYS A 76 -19.40 -20.98 0.13
N THR A 77 -19.73 -21.47 -1.06
CA THR A 77 -19.54 -20.81 -2.35
C THR A 77 -20.74 -19.98 -2.82
N SER A 78 -21.79 -19.80 -2.00
CA SER A 78 -22.96 -18.99 -2.35
C SER A 78 -22.60 -17.55 -2.76
N LEU A 79 -21.47 -17.01 -2.30
CA LEU A 79 -20.96 -15.69 -2.67
C LEU A 79 -20.59 -15.58 -4.16
N ALA A 80 -20.35 -16.69 -4.89
CA ALA A 80 -20.08 -16.70 -6.33
C ALA A 80 -21.23 -16.08 -7.15
N ALA A 81 -22.45 -16.17 -6.63
CA ALA A 81 -23.64 -15.59 -7.26
C ALA A 81 -23.56 -14.06 -7.43
N MET A 82 -22.78 -13.35 -6.60
CA MET A 82 -22.60 -11.90 -6.71
C MET A 82 -22.05 -11.46 -8.06
N VAL A 83 -21.17 -12.26 -8.64
CA VAL A 83 -20.54 -12.00 -9.95
C VAL A 83 -21.00 -12.99 -11.01
N GLN A 84 -22.05 -13.76 -10.71
CA GLN A 84 -22.62 -14.78 -11.61
C GLN A 84 -21.59 -15.82 -12.08
N ALA A 85 -20.60 -16.12 -11.24
CA ALA A 85 -19.60 -17.13 -11.52
C ALA A 85 -20.21 -18.54 -11.35
N PRO A 86 -19.93 -19.49 -12.26
CA PRO A 86 -20.35 -20.86 -12.09
C PRO A 86 -19.63 -21.53 -10.93
N VAL A 87 -20.31 -22.46 -10.27
CA VAL A 87 -19.77 -23.28 -9.19
C VAL A 87 -19.90 -24.75 -9.56
N PHE A 88 -18.79 -25.48 -9.50
CA PHE A 88 -18.75 -26.92 -9.62
C PHE A 88 -18.64 -27.54 -8.24
N HIS A 89 -19.66 -28.29 -7.81
CA HIS A 89 -19.60 -29.09 -6.59
C HIS A 89 -19.12 -30.49 -6.93
N VAL A 90 -18.04 -30.94 -6.30
CA VAL A 90 -17.42 -32.23 -6.61
C VAL A 90 -17.02 -32.95 -5.32
N ASN A 91 -17.24 -34.27 -5.30
CA ASN A 91 -16.77 -35.14 -4.21
C ASN A 91 -15.26 -35.33 -4.32
N GLY A 92 -14.52 -34.95 -3.28
CA GLY A 92 -13.07 -35.07 -3.20
C GLY A 92 -12.52 -36.50 -3.23
N ASP A 93 -13.37 -37.51 -2.96
CA ASP A 93 -13.01 -38.92 -3.09
C ASP A 93 -13.08 -39.46 -4.53
N ASP A 94 -13.74 -38.73 -5.43
CA ASP A 94 -13.80 -39.05 -6.86
C ASP A 94 -12.74 -38.29 -7.62
N ALA A 95 -11.54 -38.90 -7.71
CA ALA A 95 -10.37 -38.26 -8.33
C ALA A 95 -10.60 -37.88 -9.81
N GLU A 96 -11.33 -38.73 -10.57
CA GLU A 96 -11.62 -38.46 -11.99
C GLU A 96 -12.60 -37.29 -12.16
N ALA A 97 -13.64 -37.24 -11.33
CA ALA A 97 -14.58 -36.12 -11.32
C ALA A 97 -13.89 -34.80 -10.93
N VAL A 98 -12.98 -34.82 -9.95
CA VAL A 98 -12.17 -33.62 -9.58
C VAL A 98 -11.35 -33.13 -10.76
N VAL A 99 -10.61 -34.02 -11.43
CA VAL A 99 -9.81 -33.66 -12.64
C VAL A 99 -10.72 -33.09 -13.72
N LYS A 100 -11.88 -33.73 -13.96
CA LYS A 100 -12.85 -33.29 -14.97
C LYS A 100 -13.41 -31.90 -14.66
N CYS A 101 -13.73 -31.62 -13.40
CA CYS A 101 -14.16 -30.29 -12.97
C CYS A 101 -13.08 -29.24 -13.22
N VAL A 102 -11.81 -29.54 -12.89
CA VAL A 102 -10.69 -28.63 -13.14
C VAL A 102 -10.52 -28.35 -14.64
N GLU A 103 -10.61 -29.38 -15.50
CA GLU A 103 -10.55 -29.20 -16.95
C GLU A 103 -11.66 -28.28 -17.47
N ILE A 104 -12.91 -28.54 -17.06
CA ILE A 104 -14.07 -27.73 -17.48
C ILE A 104 -13.92 -26.30 -16.96
N ALA A 105 -13.60 -26.12 -15.69
CA ALA A 105 -13.40 -24.81 -15.08
C ALA A 105 -12.29 -24.02 -15.78
N THR A 106 -11.17 -24.67 -16.11
CA THR A 106 -10.06 -24.04 -16.84
C THR A 106 -10.50 -23.61 -18.24
N ARG A 107 -11.20 -24.48 -18.98
CA ARG A 107 -11.74 -24.14 -20.32
C ARG A 107 -12.74 -23.00 -20.24
N TYR A 108 -13.66 -23.04 -19.27
CA TYR A 108 -14.65 -21.97 -19.05
C TYR A 108 -13.93 -20.63 -18.82
N ARG A 109 -12.97 -20.60 -17.89
CA ARG A 109 -12.19 -19.39 -17.60
C ARG A 109 -11.46 -18.86 -18.84
N GLN A 110 -10.84 -19.74 -19.62
CA GLN A 110 -10.09 -19.34 -20.83
C GLN A 110 -10.99 -18.87 -21.97
N GLU A 111 -12.19 -19.44 -22.12
CA GLU A 111 -13.14 -19.08 -23.17
C GLU A 111 -13.91 -17.80 -22.83
N PHE A 112 -14.36 -17.66 -21.59
CA PHE A 112 -15.23 -16.57 -21.16
C PHE A 112 -14.51 -15.47 -20.37
N ASN A 113 -13.25 -15.67 -20.00
CA ASN A 113 -12.46 -14.71 -19.21
C ASN A 113 -13.19 -14.27 -17.92
N SER A 114 -13.78 -15.20 -17.22
CA SER A 114 -14.66 -15.03 -16.05
C SER A 114 -14.17 -15.86 -14.87
N ASP A 115 -14.54 -15.44 -13.68
CA ASP A 115 -14.27 -16.20 -12.46
C ASP A 115 -15.05 -17.53 -12.47
N VAL A 116 -14.49 -18.55 -11.84
CA VAL A 116 -15.09 -19.88 -11.70
C VAL A 116 -14.71 -20.47 -10.35
N PHE A 117 -15.66 -21.15 -9.71
CA PHE A 117 -15.46 -21.81 -8.44
C PHE A 117 -15.52 -23.33 -8.57
N ILE A 118 -14.61 -24.00 -7.84
CA ILE A 118 -14.67 -25.44 -7.61
C ILE A 118 -14.82 -25.64 -6.10
N ASP A 119 -15.94 -26.17 -5.67
CA ASP A 119 -16.23 -26.57 -4.30
C ASP A 119 -15.96 -28.06 -4.18
N MET A 120 -14.73 -28.41 -3.75
CA MET A 120 -14.33 -29.80 -3.54
C MET A 120 -14.70 -30.21 -2.12
N VAL A 121 -15.81 -30.92 -1.99
CA VAL A 121 -16.27 -31.43 -0.70
C VAL A 121 -15.41 -32.60 -0.26
N CYS A 122 -14.77 -32.45 0.88
CA CYS A 122 -13.85 -33.42 1.46
C CYS A 122 -13.94 -33.43 3.00
N TYR A 123 -12.94 -34.00 3.66
CA TYR A 123 -12.85 -33.99 5.12
C TYR A 123 -11.42 -33.73 5.57
N ARG A 124 -11.26 -33.24 6.80
CA ARG A 124 -9.96 -33.08 7.45
C ARG A 124 -9.69 -34.31 8.31
N LYS A 125 -8.64 -35.08 8.00
CA LYS A 125 -8.32 -36.33 8.67
C LYS A 125 -7.82 -36.17 10.10
N HIS A 126 -6.95 -35.15 10.31
CA HIS A 126 -6.32 -34.89 11.60
C HIS A 126 -6.87 -33.62 12.23
N GLY A 127 -6.41 -33.25 13.44
CA GLY A 127 -6.71 -31.97 14.06
C GLY A 127 -6.20 -30.78 13.27
N HIS A 128 -6.55 -29.59 13.73
CA HIS A 128 -6.11 -28.34 13.09
C HIS A 128 -4.57 -28.18 13.14
N ASN A 129 -3.96 -28.64 14.22
CA ASN A 129 -2.51 -28.71 14.42
C ASN A 129 -2.16 -29.99 15.21
N GLU A 130 -0.88 -30.18 15.50
CA GLU A 130 -0.36 -31.39 16.17
C GLU A 130 -0.87 -31.58 17.61
N GLY A 131 -1.30 -30.49 18.26
CA GLY A 131 -1.83 -30.53 19.62
C GLY A 131 -3.36 -30.63 19.72
N ASP A 132 -4.06 -30.59 18.58
CA ASP A 132 -5.52 -30.60 18.52
C ASP A 132 -6.08 -32.04 18.33
N ASP A 133 -6.98 -32.46 19.24
CA ASP A 133 -7.79 -33.64 19.03
C ASP A 133 -9.22 -33.23 18.62
N PRO A 134 -9.58 -33.41 17.34
CA PRO A 134 -10.87 -32.97 16.84
C PRO A 134 -12.07 -33.72 17.42
N LYS A 135 -11.85 -34.87 18.07
CA LYS A 135 -12.90 -35.63 18.75
C LYS A 135 -13.46 -34.90 19.97
N PHE A 136 -12.73 -33.94 20.53
CA PHE A 136 -13.25 -33.12 21.63
C PHE A 136 -14.50 -32.32 21.24
N THR A 137 -14.59 -31.90 19.98
CA THR A 137 -15.70 -31.07 19.50
C THR A 137 -16.61 -31.78 18.49
N GLN A 138 -16.06 -32.64 17.62
CA GLN A 138 -16.81 -33.40 16.61
C GLN A 138 -16.62 -34.91 16.74
N PRO A 139 -16.99 -35.54 17.88
CA PRO A 139 -16.73 -36.97 18.12
C PRO A 139 -17.43 -37.90 17.12
N HIS A 140 -18.66 -37.57 16.73
CA HIS A 140 -19.43 -38.37 15.77
C HIS A 140 -18.83 -38.31 14.36
N LEU A 141 -18.51 -37.13 13.87
CA LEU A 141 -17.89 -36.89 12.54
C LEU A 141 -16.56 -37.66 12.45
N TYR A 142 -15.69 -37.52 13.45
CA TYR A 142 -14.39 -38.21 13.44
C TYR A 142 -14.47 -39.71 13.65
N ALA A 143 -15.52 -40.23 14.30
CA ALA A 143 -15.79 -41.66 14.33
C ALA A 143 -16.14 -42.22 12.93
N LEU A 144 -16.72 -41.41 12.04
CA LEU A 144 -16.96 -41.76 10.64
C LEU A 144 -15.68 -41.65 9.82
N ILE A 145 -14.94 -40.54 9.98
CA ILE A 145 -13.67 -40.27 9.27
C ILE A 145 -12.63 -41.37 9.56
N ASP A 146 -12.50 -41.83 10.81
CA ASP A 146 -11.57 -42.89 11.20
C ASP A 146 -11.80 -44.22 10.44
N LYS A 147 -13.04 -44.47 10.03
CA LYS A 147 -13.44 -45.69 9.30
C LYS A 147 -13.44 -45.49 7.78
N HIS A 148 -13.33 -44.23 7.32
CA HIS A 148 -13.36 -43.91 5.90
C HIS A 148 -12.01 -44.21 5.26
N PRO A 149 -11.95 -44.94 4.14
CA PRO A 149 -10.71 -45.17 3.40
C PRO A 149 -10.18 -43.83 2.86
N ASN A 150 -8.86 -43.70 2.77
CA ASN A 150 -8.30 -42.50 2.19
C ASN A 150 -8.58 -42.43 0.67
N PRO A 151 -8.50 -41.23 0.04
CA PRO A 151 -8.83 -41.05 -1.38
C PRO A 151 -8.04 -41.97 -2.33
N ARG A 152 -6.80 -42.30 -2.01
CA ARG A 152 -5.99 -43.26 -2.79
C ARG A 152 -6.61 -44.67 -2.74
N GLU A 153 -7.02 -45.12 -1.56
CA GLU A 153 -7.64 -46.43 -1.39
C GLU A 153 -9.01 -46.48 -2.10
N VAL A 154 -9.81 -45.43 -1.98
CA VAL A 154 -11.08 -45.29 -2.70
C VAL A 154 -10.84 -45.43 -4.21
N TYR A 155 -9.91 -44.68 -4.76
CA TYR A 155 -9.60 -44.70 -6.19
C TYR A 155 -9.00 -46.02 -6.66
N THR A 156 -8.07 -46.62 -5.88
CA THR A 156 -7.49 -47.93 -6.21
C THR A 156 -8.58 -49.00 -6.25
N ASN A 157 -9.51 -49.00 -5.27
CA ASN A 157 -10.61 -49.93 -5.27
C ASN A 157 -11.57 -49.75 -6.44
N TYR A 158 -11.83 -48.49 -6.83
CA TYR A 158 -12.62 -48.16 -8.01
C TYR A 158 -11.98 -48.71 -9.29
N LEU A 159 -10.69 -48.54 -9.49
CA LEU A 159 -9.96 -49.08 -10.63
C LEU A 159 -10.02 -50.61 -10.70
N LEU A 160 -9.83 -51.29 -9.56
CA LEU A 160 -9.92 -52.75 -9.47
C LEU A 160 -11.33 -53.25 -9.85
N GLN A 161 -12.36 -52.54 -9.42
CA GLN A 161 -13.76 -52.89 -9.76
C GLN A 161 -14.06 -52.68 -11.26
N ASN A 162 -13.34 -51.79 -11.91
CA ASN A 162 -13.48 -51.51 -13.35
C ASN A 162 -12.51 -52.32 -14.23
N GLY A 163 -11.82 -53.32 -13.66
CA GLY A 163 -11.01 -54.27 -14.43
C GLY A 163 -9.53 -53.92 -14.55
N GLU A 164 -9.06 -52.90 -13.83
CA GLU A 164 -7.64 -52.54 -13.81
C GLU A 164 -6.90 -53.37 -12.75
N GLU A 165 -6.61 -54.63 -13.08
CA GLU A 165 -6.06 -55.63 -12.14
C GLU A 165 -4.74 -55.20 -11.48
N ASP A 166 -3.90 -54.40 -12.19
CA ASP A 166 -2.60 -53.93 -11.71
C ASP A 166 -2.67 -52.70 -10.82
N ALA A 167 -3.83 -52.08 -10.61
CA ALA A 167 -3.99 -50.81 -9.90
C ALA A 167 -3.38 -50.83 -8.48
N LYS A 168 -3.51 -51.94 -7.76
CA LYS A 168 -2.95 -52.08 -6.40
C LYS A 168 -1.41 -52.14 -6.44
N ALA A 169 -0.85 -52.88 -7.36
CA ALA A 169 0.60 -53.01 -7.52
C ALA A 169 1.20 -51.68 -7.92
N LEU A 170 0.59 -50.98 -8.87
CA LEU A 170 1.01 -49.64 -9.31
C LEU A 170 0.94 -48.63 -8.15
N ALA A 171 -0.12 -48.60 -7.37
CA ALA A 171 -0.25 -47.70 -6.21
C ALA A 171 0.88 -47.93 -5.18
N GLN A 172 1.24 -49.21 -4.92
CA GLN A 172 2.33 -49.56 -4.01
C GLN A 172 3.70 -49.17 -4.56
N GLU A 173 3.92 -49.36 -5.85
CA GLU A 173 5.17 -48.90 -6.51
C GLU A 173 5.35 -47.40 -6.46
N MET A 174 4.29 -46.65 -6.77
CA MET A 174 4.29 -45.18 -6.67
C MET A 174 4.55 -44.71 -5.23
N GLU A 175 3.93 -45.31 -4.25
CA GLU A 175 4.17 -44.99 -2.84
C GLU A 175 5.62 -45.25 -2.44
N LYS A 176 6.15 -46.42 -2.78
CA LYS A 176 7.55 -46.78 -2.49
C LYS A 176 8.52 -45.80 -3.13
N LYS A 177 8.29 -45.46 -4.40
CA LYS A 177 9.09 -44.47 -5.11
C LYS A 177 9.03 -43.11 -4.42
N PHE A 178 7.85 -42.64 -4.07
CA PHE A 178 7.65 -41.36 -3.38
C PHE A 178 8.41 -41.30 -2.04
N TRP A 179 8.33 -42.34 -1.23
CA TRP A 179 9.07 -42.41 0.03
C TRP A 179 10.58 -42.50 -0.19
N THR A 180 11.04 -43.22 -1.22
CA THR A 180 12.46 -43.25 -1.59
C THR A 180 12.96 -41.88 -1.99
N ASP A 181 12.24 -41.17 -2.88
CA ASP A 181 12.56 -39.82 -3.31
C ASP A 181 12.63 -38.85 -2.13
N LEU A 182 11.69 -38.92 -1.18
CA LEU A 182 11.71 -38.10 0.03
C LEU A 182 12.89 -38.42 0.94
N GLN A 183 13.21 -39.72 1.13
CA GLN A 183 14.34 -40.12 1.95
C GLN A 183 15.67 -39.68 1.35
N GLU A 184 15.85 -39.82 0.04
CA GLU A 184 17.04 -39.35 -0.67
C GLU A 184 17.23 -37.84 -0.50
N ARG A 185 16.14 -37.04 -0.63
CA ARG A 185 16.19 -35.58 -0.39
C ARG A 185 16.55 -35.26 1.05
N LEU A 186 15.97 -35.96 2.01
CA LEU A 186 16.27 -35.76 3.43
C LEU A 186 17.75 -36.07 3.73
N ASP A 187 18.27 -37.17 3.18
CA ASP A 187 19.64 -37.59 3.39
C ASP A 187 20.63 -36.63 2.73
N ASP A 188 20.31 -36.13 1.52
CA ASP A 188 21.10 -35.09 0.84
C ASP A 188 21.19 -33.82 1.68
N VAL A 189 20.06 -33.31 2.18
CA VAL A 189 20.04 -32.11 3.03
C VAL A 189 20.78 -32.30 4.36
N LYS A 190 20.72 -33.51 4.94
CA LYS A 190 21.48 -33.83 6.17
C LYS A 190 22.98 -33.92 5.94
N GLN A 191 23.39 -34.52 4.82
CA GLN A 191 24.81 -34.68 4.45
C GLN A 191 25.43 -33.39 3.91
N ASN A 192 24.64 -32.62 3.16
CA ASN A 192 25.06 -31.39 2.51
C ASN A 192 24.09 -30.25 2.96
N PRO A 193 24.17 -29.80 4.23
CA PRO A 193 23.31 -28.72 4.68
C PRO A 193 23.54 -27.51 3.82
N LEU A 194 22.56 -27.15 3.00
CA LEU A 194 22.59 -25.95 2.20
C LEU A 194 22.64 -24.74 3.13
N PRO A 195 23.62 -23.84 2.96
CA PRO A 195 23.57 -22.58 3.68
C PRO A 195 22.25 -21.91 3.35
N TYR A 196 21.63 -21.28 4.34
CA TYR A 196 20.44 -20.48 4.10
C TYR A 196 20.76 -19.43 3.03
N HIS A 197 20.30 -19.68 1.83
CA HIS A 197 20.32 -18.68 0.78
C HIS A 197 19.00 -17.94 0.83
N TYR A 198 19.11 -16.62 0.98
CA TYR A 198 18.01 -15.73 0.66
C TYR A 198 17.43 -16.17 -0.68
N GLN A 199 16.18 -16.58 -0.70
CA GLN A 199 15.55 -17.09 -1.91
C GLN A 199 15.71 -16.05 -3.01
N ALA A 200 16.45 -16.41 -4.06
CA ALA A 200 16.73 -15.48 -5.15
C ALA A 200 15.42 -14.94 -5.68
N PRO A 201 15.20 -13.63 -5.63
CA PRO A 201 13.96 -13.05 -6.11
C PRO A 201 13.87 -13.26 -7.63
N GLU A 202 12.66 -13.15 -8.14
CA GLU A 202 12.39 -13.18 -9.57
C GLU A 202 13.26 -12.19 -10.36
N LEU A 203 13.39 -12.38 -11.67
CA LEU A 203 14.28 -11.63 -12.55
C LEU A 203 14.28 -10.11 -12.31
N ALA A 204 13.10 -9.51 -12.13
CA ALA A 204 12.96 -8.08 -11.89
C ALA A 204 13.58 -7.60 -10.55
N TRP A 205 13.74 -8.50 -9.57
CA TRP A 205 14.30 -8.19 -8.27
C TRP A 205 15.81 -8.45 -8.17
N LYS A 206 16.42 -9.13 -9.16
CA LYS A 206 17.85 -9.53 -9.11
C LYS A 206 18.82 -8.36 -9.03
N SER A 207 18.45 -7.21 -9.57
CA SER A 207 19.26 -5.98 -9.53
C SER A 207 19.12 -5.21 -8.22
N LEU A 208 18.19 -5.60 -7.35
CA LEU A 208 17.90 -4.91 -6.11
C LEU A 208 18.52 -5.63 -4.93
N ARG A 209 19.04 -4.88 -3.97
CA ARG A 209 19.62 -5.38 -2.72
C ARG A 209 18.78 -5.00 -1.52
N ARG A 210 19.07 -5.52 -0.35
CA ARG A 210 18.50 -5.03 0.90
C ARG A 210 19.08 -3.67 1.28
N ALA A 211 18.25 -2.86 1.94
CA ALA A 211 18.68 -1.60 2.51
C ALA A 211 19.59 -1.84 3.73
N THR A 212 20.49 -0.91 3.97
CA THR A 212 21.31 -0.77 5.17
C THR A 212 21.07 0.59 5.82
N ALA A 213 21.47 0.78 7.06
CA ALA A 213 21.34 2.06 7.74
C ALA A 213 22.03 3.21 6.99
N ASN A 214 23.14 2.93 6.32
CA ASN A 214 23.88 3.94 5.56
C ASN A 214 23.08 4.51 4.37
N ASP A 215 22.16 3.76 3.82
CA ASP A 215 21.32 4.20 2.70
C ASP A 215 20.35 5.33 3.06
N PHE A 216 20.10 5.50 4.36
CA PHE A 216 19.19 6.54 4.89
C PHE A 216 19.92 7.74 5.49
N LEU A 217 21.25 7.78 5.41
CA LEU A 217 22.02 8.95 5.87
C LEU A 217 21.89 10.12 4.91
N GLN A 218 21.72 9.83 3.62
CA GLN A 218 21.55 10.83 2.57
C GLN A 218 20.69 10.28 1.45
N SER A 219 19.64 11.01 1.07
CA SER A 219 18.82 10.67 -0.08
C SER A 219 19.58 10.82 -1.41
N PRO A 220 19.29 9.98 -2.41
CA PRO A 220 19.88 10.11 -3.75
C PRO A 220 19.41 11.41 -4.43
N VAL A 221 20.20 11.87 -5.40
CA VAL A 221 19.79 12.96 -6.29
C VAL A 221 18.64 12.45 -7.17
N THR A 222 17.55 13.20 -7.19
CA THR A 222 16.32 12.87 -7.94
C THR A 222 15.84 14.05 -8.76
N ALA A 223 16.70 15.02 -8.98
CA ALA A 223 16.47 16.17 -9.86
C ALA A 223 16.23 15.72 -11.31
N ILE A 224 15.55 16.55 -12.08
CA ILE A 224 15.34 16.36 -13.53
C ILE A 224 15.97 17.51 -14.31
N SER A 225 16.16 17.29 -15.61
CA SER A 225 16.65 18.36 -16.48
C SER A 225 15.59 19.45 -16.69
N ASP A 226 16.04 20.66 -16.99
CA ASP A 226 15.15 21.77 -17.35
C ASP A 226 14.27 21.42 -18.56
N THR A 227 14.86 20.75 -19.55
CA THR A 227 14.14 20.27 -20.74
C THR A 227 13.02 19.27 -20.39
N ASP A 228 13.29 18.31 -19.52
CA ASP A 228 12.28 17.35 -19.11
C ASP A 228 11.19 17.99 -18.27
N PHE A 229 11.58 18.94 -17.40
CA PHE A 229 10.63 19.73 -16.63
C PHE A 229 9.65 20.43 -17.57
N ASP A 230 10.14 21.21 -18.54
CA ASP A 230 9.29 22.00 -19.44
C ASP A 230 8.45 21.09 -20.35
N LYS A 231 8.98 19.95 -20.78
CA LYS A 231 8.25 18.94 -21.56
C LYS A 231 7.05 18.38 -20.77
N ILE A 232 7.26 17.95 -19.53
CA ILE A 232 6.20 17.41 -18.69
C ILE A 232 5.18 18.49 -18.35
N PHE A 233 5.66 19.65 -17.87
CA PHE A 233 4.81 20.76 -17.46
C PHE A 233 3.92 21.22 -18.61
N SER A 234 4.48 21.42 -19.80
CA SER A 234 3.70 21.84 -20.97
C SER A 234 2.66 20.78 -21.38
N SER A 235 2.98 19.49 -21.26
CA SER A 235 2.05 18.40 -21.57
C SER A 235 0.86 18.37 -20.62
N ILE A 236 1.11 18.46 -19.29
CA ILE A 236 0.04 18.40 -18.32
C ILE A 236 -0.83 19.66 -18.23
N MET A 237 -0.39 20.79 -18.83
CA MET A 237 -1.16 22.04 -18.88
C MET A 237 -2.01 22.20 -20.14
N LYS A 238 -2.00 21.21 -21.04
CA LYS A 238 -2.70 21.26 -22.32
C LYS A 238 -3.64 20.07 -22.52
N TRP A 239 -4.59 20.23 -23.42
CA TRP A 239 -5.46 19.18 -23.94
C TRP A 239 -5.79 19.48 -25.42
N PRO A 240 -6.29 18.50 -26.19
CA PRO A 240 -6.66 18.70 -27.61
C PRO A 240 -7.70 19.79 -27.79
N ALA A 241 -7.64 20.52 -28.90
CA ALA A 241 -8.53 21.66 -29.17
C ALA A 241 -10.02 21.26 -29.23
N GLU A 242 -10.30 20.03 -29.64
CA GLU A 242 -11.66 19.46 -29.70
C GLU A 242 -12.19 19.02 -28.33
N PHE A 243 -11.32 18.87 -27.33
CA PHE A 243 -11.70 18.46 -25.98
C PHE A 243 -12.14 19.66 -25.14
N LYS A 244 -13.32 19.58 -24.54
CA LYS A 244 -13.91 20.68 -23.77
C LYS A 244 -14.05 20.28 -22.30
N PRO A 245 -13.06 20.57 -21.45
CA PRO A 245 -13.18 20.35 -20.02
C PRO A 245 -14.20 21.30 -19.41
N LEU A 246 -14.81 20.90 -18.28
CA LEU A 246 -15.68 21.80 -17.52
C LEU A 246 -14.95 23.12 -17.20
N LYS A 247 -15.57 24.27 -17.45
CA LYS A 247 -14.99 25.62 -17.26
C LYS A 247 -14.31 25.84 -15.90
N LYS A 248 -14.87 25.22 -14.82
CA LYS A 248 -14.26 25.30 -13.49
C LYS A 248 -12.91 24.58 -13.43
N VAL A 249 -12.79 23.45 -14.11
CA VAL A 249 -11.53 22.67 -14.17
C VAL A 249 -10.52 23.39 -15.05
N GLU A 250 -10.96 23.91 -16.18
CA GLU A 250 -10.13 24.75 -17.06
C GLU A 250 -9.54 25.92 -16.27
N LYS A 251 -10.36 26.66 -15.51
CA LYS A 251 -9.90 27.75 -14.65
C LYS A 251 -8.84 27.30 -13.64
N ILE A 252 -9.04 26.16 -12.97
CA ILE A 252 -8.05 25.63 -12.02
C ILE A 252 -6.70 25.41 -12.71
N ILE A 253 -6.69 24.85 -13.92
CA ILE A 253 -5.45 24.60 -14.67
C ILE A 253 -4.82 25.91 -15.14
N GLN A 254 -5.62 26.88 -15.58
CA GLN A 254 -5.13 28.21 -15.95
C GLN A 254 -4.53 28.98 -14.76
N ASP A 255 -5.13 28.86 -13.58
CA ASP A 255 -4.60 29.46 -12.35
C ASP A 255 -3.22 28.85 -11.99
N LYS A 256 -3.03 27.54 -12.18
CA LYS A 256 -1.73 26.86 -12.01
C LYS A 256 -0.68 27.32 -13.05
N LEU A 257 -1.10 27.47 -14.31
CA LEU A 257 -0.24 27.99 -15.36
C LEU A 257 0.17 29.44 -15.08
N LYS A 258 -0.76 30.24 -14.58
CA LYS A 258 -0.48 31.63 -14.17
C LYS A 258 0.51 31.67 -13.01
N LEU A 259 0.31 30.88 -11.97
CA LEU A 259 1.24 30.76 -10.84
C LEU A 259 2.67 30.47 -11.30
N TYR A 260 2.82 29.50 -12.23
CA TYR A 260 4.13 29.19 -12.79
C TYR A 260 4.71 30.34 -13.64
N ASN A 261 3.90 30.97 -14.48
CA ASN A 261 4.39 32.06 -15.36
C ASN A 261 4.84 33.30 -14.56
N ASP A 262 4.06 33.66 -13.54
CA ASP A 262 4.29 34.87 -12.76
C ASP A 262 5.36 34.68 -11.68
N GLU A 263 5.37 33.53 -10.99
CA GLU A 263 6.19 33.30 -9.80
C GLU A 263 7.18 32.14 -9.92
N LYS A 264 7.15 31.37 -11.03
CA LYS A 264 7.92 30.12 -11.21
C LYS A 264 7.68 29.11 -10.12
N LYS A 265 6.52 29.15 -9.48
CA LYS A 265 6.11 28.23 -8.41
C LYS A 265 5.20 27.12 -8.92
N ILE A 266 5.33 25.97 -8.30
CA ILE A 266 4.58 24.75 -8.57
C ILE A 266 3.78 24.39 -7.31
N ASP A 267 2.47 24.22 -7.46
CA ASP A 267 1.61 23.77 -6.39
C ASP A 267 1.76 22.26 -6.12
N TRP A 268 1.20 21.80 -5.01
CA TRP A 268 1.30 20.42 -4.56
C TRP A 268 0.92 19.39 -5.62
N ALA A 269 -0.27 19.53 -6.20
CA ALA A 269 -0.78 18.57 -7.17
C ALA A 269 -0.01 18.57 -8.49
N THR A 270 0.49 19.72 -8.90
CA THR A 270 1.35 19.80 -10.08
C THR A 270 2.70 19.15 -9.81
N GLY A 271 3.31 19.36 -8.62
CA GLY A 271 4.54 18.69 -8.22
C GLY A 271 4.41 17.17 -8.20
N GLU A 272 3.26 16.67 -7.74
CA GLU A 272 2.91 15.24 -7.78
C GLU A 272 2.86 14.71 -9.23
N LEU A 273 2.15 15.39 -10.14
CA LEU A 273 2.07 15.00 -11.56
C LEU A 273 3.43 15.11 -12.27
N MET A 274 4.27 16.07 -11.89
CA MET A 274 5.65 16.20 -12.39
C MET A 274 6.49 14.97 -12.01
N ALA A 275 6.35 14.45 -10.79
CA ALA A 275 7.04 13.23 -10.37
C ALA A 275 6.62 12.04 -11.25
N TYR A 276 5.33 11.86 -11.47
CA TYR A 276 4.82 10.77 -12.31
C TYR A 276 5.31 10.89 -13.75
N GLY A 277 5.21 12.08 -14.34
CA GLY A 277 5.66 12.32 -15.71
C GLY A 277 7.16 12.09 -15.90
N SER A 278 7.99 12.48 -14.92
CA SER A 278 9.42 12.27 -14.97
C SER A 278 9.83 10.79 -14.89
N LEU A 279 9.16 10.00 -14.04
CA LEU A 279 9.38 8.55 -13.98
C LEU A 279 8.97 7.86 -15.29
N MET A 280 7.90 8.34 -15.93
CA MET A 280 7.49 7.81 -17.24
C MET A 280 8.52 8.14 -18.34
N LEU A 281 9.15 9.29 -18.34
CA LEU A 281 10.24 9.63 -19.27
C LEU A 281 11.46 8.73 -19.05
N GLU A 282 11.72 8.31 -17.82
CA GLU A 282 12.76 7.34 -17.47
C GLU A 282 12.37 5.88 -17.81
N GLY A 283 11.18 5.65 -18.38
CA GLY A 283 10.69 4.33 -18.76
C GLY A 283 10.00 3.54 -17.64
N ASN A 284 9.73 4.16 -16.49
CA ASN A 284 9.05 3.50 -15.39
C ASN A 284 7.53 3.68 -15.49
N ASP A 285 6.80 2.61 -15.22
CA ASP A 285 5.35 2.69 -15.07
C ASP A 285 4.96 3.33 -13.73
N VAL A 286 3.86 4.10 -13.77
CA VAL A 286 3.23 4.63 -12.57
C VAL A 286 1.80 4.13 -12.50
N ARG A 287 1.46 3.43 -11.42
CA ARG A 287 0.12 2.91 -11.15
C ARG A 287 -0.43 3.53 -9.88
N MET A 288 -1.63 4.08 -9.98
CA MET A 288 -2.33 4.67 -8.83
C MET A 288 -3.76 4.16 -8.75
N SER A 289 -4.19 3.75 -7.58
CA SER A 289 -5.59 3.50 -7.30
C SER A 289 -6.02 3.99 -5.92
N GLY A 290 -7.32 4.13 -5.73
CA GLY A 290 -7.96 4.61 -4.53
C GLY A 290 -9.29 5.28 -4.86
N GLN A 291 -10.03 5.66 -3.84
CA GLN A 291 -11.31 6.35 -4.02
C GLN A 291 -11.06 7.77 -4.53
N ASP A 292 -11.74 8.16 -5.61
CA ASP A 292 -11.68 9.50 -6.23
C ASP A 292 -10.29 9.97 -6.72
N VAL A 293 -9.30 9.10 -6.84
CA VAL A 293 -7.90 9.49 -7.14
C VAL A 293 -7.72 10.22 -8.47
N ARG A 294 -8.57 9.98 -9.47
CA ARG A 294 -8.48 10.65 -10.78
C ARG A 294 -8.62 12.16 -10.68
N ARG A 295 -9.52 12.61 -9.82
CA ARG A 295 -9.75 14.03 -9.50
C ARG A 295 -8.92 14.45 -8.27
N GLY A 296 -8.72 13.53 -7.34
CA GLY A 296 -8.35 13.75 -5.96
C GLY A 296 -9.57 14.06 -5.10
N THR A 297 -9.67 13.46 -3.90
CA THR A 297 -10.81 13.68 -2.96
C THR A 297 -11.06 15.16 -2.73
N PHE A 298 -10.01 15.96 -2.62
CA PHE A 298 -10.07 17.41 -2.36
C PHE A 298 -10.10 18.27 -3.64
N SER A 299 -10.44 17.70 -4.80
CA SER A 299 -10.45 18.40 -6.10
C SER A 299 -9.13 19.09 -6.43
N HIS A 300 -8.00 18.49 -6.16
CA HIS A 300 -6.67 19.07 -6.31
C HIS A 300 -5.90 18.52 -7.52
N ARG A 301 -5.98 17.20 -7.76
CA ARG A 301 -5.13 16.50 -8.75
C ARG A 301 -5.58 16.69 -10.19
N HIS A 302 -6.84 16.42 -10.49
CA HIS A 302 -7.40 16.46 -11.86
C HIS A 302 -6.48 15.78 -12.89
N ALA A 303 -5.95 14.58 -12.57
CA ALA A 303 -5.08 13.84 -13.48
C ALA A 303 -5.82 13.36 -14.74
N VAL A 304 -7.12 13.11 -14.60
CA VAL A 304 -8.01 12.76 -15.71
C VAL A 304 -9.12 13.78 -15.79
N LEU A 305 -9.23 14.42 -16.95
CA LEU A 305 -10.30 15.36 -17.28
C LEU A 305 -11.47 14.65 -17.93
N ARG A 306 -12.65 15.28 -17.90
CA ARG A 306 -13.84 14.84 -18.60
C ARG A 306 -14.28 15.91 -19.60
N ASP A 307 -14.65 15.48 -20.79
CA ASP A 307 -15.28 16.36 -21.78
C ASP A 307 -16.74 16.60 -21.40
N GLU A 308 -17.14 17.88 -21.31
CA GLU A 308 -18.48 18.27 -20.87
C GLU A 308 -19.61 17.86 -21.85
N ASN A 309 -19.28 17.56 -23.11
CA ASN A 309 -20.27 17.22 -24.14
C ASN A 309 -20.50 15.72 -24.31
N ASN A 310 -19.51 14.88 -23.97
CA ASN A 310 -19.55 13.45 -24.35
C ASN A 310 -18.92 12.51 -23.31
N ASP A 311 -18.54 13.02 -22.12
CA ASP A 311 -17.92 12.28 -21.01
C ASP A 311 -16.58 11.57 -21.35
N LYS A 312 -15.98 11.82 -22.51
CA LYS A 312 -14.68 11.24 -22.84
C LYS A 312 -13.65 11.65 -21.79
N ALA A 313 -12.86 10.67 -21.39
CA ALA A 313 -11.79 10.90 -20.44
C ALA A 313 -10.48 11.27 -21.15
N TYR A 314 -9.80 12.29 -20.66
CA TYR A 314 -8.47 12.68 -21.09
C TYR A 314 -7.47 12.57 -19.93
N ASN A 315 -6.54 11.62 -20.05
CA ASN A 315 -5.45 11.44 -19.08
C ASN A 315 -4.32 12.40 -19.45
N ARG A 316 -4.07 13.39 -18.61
CA ARG A 316 -3.10 14.48 -18.85
C ARG A 316 -1.65 14.02 -18.99
N LEU A 317 -1.31 12.86 -18.39
CA LEU A 317 0.03 12.29 -18.45
C LEU A 317 0.24 11.31 -19.62
N ALA A 318 -0.83 10.84 -20.26
CA ALA A 318 -0.73 9.82 -21.32
C ALA A 318 -0.08 10.32 -22.63
N HIS A 319 0.19 11.61 -22.75
CA HIS A 319 0.64 12.25 -23.99
C HIS A 319 1.97 12.98 -23.85
N ILE A 320 2.78 12.63 -22.85
CA ILE A 320 4.13 13.18 -22.69
C ILE A 320 5.02 12.59 -23.79
N GLU A 321 5.53 13.47 -24.66
CA GLU A 321 6.38 13.07 -25.76
C GLU A 321 7.68 12.39 -25.28
N GLY A 322 7.97 11.21 -25.84
CA GLY A 322 9.15 10.42 -25.47
C GLY A 322 9.01 9.63 -24.18
N ALA A 323 7.86 9.64 -23.51
CA ALA A 323 7.63 8.78 -22.36
C ALA A 323 7.49 7.30 -22.81
N ALA A 324 8.34 6.44 -22.28
CA ALA A 324 8.29 5.00 -22.51
C ALA A 324 7.46 4.27 -21.42
N GLY A 325 7.34 4.85 -20.23
CA GLY A 325 6.47 4.35 -19.18
C GLY A 325 5.01 4.79 -19.33
N HIS A 326 4.11 4.16 -18.58
CA HIS A 326 2.67 4.42 -18.64
C HIS A 326 2.14 4.93 -17.31
N PHE A 327 1.20 5.87 -17.36
CA PHE A 327 0.42 6.29 -16.20
C PHE A 327 -0.95 5.61 -16.18
N ARG A 328 -1.14 4.72 -15.22
CA ARG A 328 -2.38 3.97 -15.02
C ARG A 328 -3.04 4.44 -13.73
N ILE A 329 -4.16 5.14 -13.83
CA ILE A 329 -4.89 5.67 -12.67
C ILE A 329 -6.35 5.21 -12.67
N TYR A 330 -6.80 4.68 -11.52
CA TYR A 330 -8.13 4.09 -11.38
C TYR A 330 -8.80 4.56 -10.09
N ASN A 331 -10.02 5.09 -10.22
CA ASN A 331 -10.89 5.17 -9.06
C ASN A 331 -11.26 3.75 -8.64
N SER A 332 -11.04 3.43 -7.39
CA SER A 332 -11.39 2.12 -6.83
C SER A 332 -12.86 2.04 -6.46
N LEU A 333 -13.34 0.82 -6.22
CA LEU A 333 -14.53 0.59 -5.43
C LEU A 333 -14.29 1.07 -3.97
N LEU A 334 -15.36 1.13 -3.18
CA LEU A 334 -15.29 1.50 -1.75
C LEU A 334 -14.75 0.30 -0.96
N SER A 335 -13.45 0.11 -0.98
CA SER A 335 -12.72 -0.93 -0.28
C SER A 335 -11.29 -0.45 -0.02
N GLU A 336 -10.86 -0.49 1.20
CA GLU A 336 -9.48 -0.25 1.61
C GLU A 336 -8.70 -1.57 1.63
N TYR A 337 -9.27 -2.63 2.20
CA TYR A 337 -8.62 -3.92 2.39
C TYR A 337 -8.22 -4.58 1.07
N GLY A 338 -9.21 -4.86 0.21
CA GLY A 338 -8.96 -5.52 -1.08
C GLY A 338 -8.11 -4.68 -2.02
N VAL A 339 -8.35 -3.36 -2.06
CA VAL A 339 -7.62 -2.44 -2.96
C VAL A 339 -6.16 -2.28 -2.54
N LEU A 340 -5.87 -2.03 -1.26
CA LEU A 340 -4.50 -1.96 -0.78
C LEU A 340 -3.77 -3.29 -0.96
N GLY A 341 -4.46 -4.42 -0.71
CA GLY A 341 -3.91 -5.76 -0.96
C GLY A 341 -3.58 -6.00 -2.43
N PHE A 342 -4.42 -5.49 -3.33
CA PHE A 342 -4.15 -5.57 -4.77
C PHE A 342 -2.89 -4.77 -5.15
N GLU A 343 -2.78 -3.53 -4.70
CA GLU A 343 -1.61 -2.68 -5.01
C GLU A 343 -0.32 -3.21 -4.37
N TYR A 344 -0.38 -3.76 -3.17
CA TYR A 344 0.74 -4.48 -2.56
C TYR A 344 1.19 -5.66 -3.43
N GLY A 345 0.25 -6.48 -3.91
CA GLY A 345 0.55 -7.60 -4.81
C GLY A 345 1.10 -7.14 -6.16
N TYR A 346 0.61 -6.01 -6.68
CA TYR A 346 1.13 -5.41 -7.93
C TYR A 346 2.59 -4.94 -7.75
N ALA A 347 2.88 -4.22 -6.68
CA ALA A 347 4.22 -3.75 -6.35
C ALA A 347 5.20 -4.91 -6.07
N MET A 348 4.72 -6.02 -5.51
CA MET A 348 5.52 -7.22 -5.30
C MET A 348 5.99 -7.85 -6.63
N ALA A 349 5.13 -7.85 -7.65
CA ALA A 349 5.48 -8.40 -8.96
C ALA A 349 6.25 -7.41 -9.86
N ASN A 350 6.08 -6.10 -9.65
CA ASN A 350 6.75 -5.05 -10.44
C ASN A 350 7.51 -4.05 -9.56
N PRO A 351 8.76 -4.35 -9.19
CA PRO A 351 9.58 -3.43 -8.40
C PRO A 351 10.03 -2.18 -9.16
N ASN A 352 9.86 -2.15 -10.48
CA ASN A 352 10.25 -1.04 -11.35
C ASN A 352 9.09 -0.09 -11.66
N ALA A 353 7.94 -0.27 -11.03
CA ALA A 353 6.83 0.67 -11.10
C ALA A 353 6.67 1.43 -9.79
N LEU A 354 6.30 2.70 -9.89
CA LEU A 354 5.77 3.43 -8.74
C LEU A 354 4.30 3.05 -8.57
N VAL A 355 3.99 2.29 -7.51
CA VAL A 355 2.65 1.79 -7.21
C VAL A 355 2.10 2.54 -6.01
N LEU A 356 0.97 3.24 -6.21
CA LEU A 356 0.37 4.09 -5.19
C LEU A 356 -1.05 3.65 -4.86
N TRP A 357 -1.35 3.63 -3.58
CA TRP A 357 -2.70 3.63 -3.06
C TRP A 357 -2.95 4.91 -2.26
N GLU A 358 -4.02 5.64 -2.60
CA GLU A 358 -4.45 6.81 -1.83
C GLU A 358 -5.75 6.49 -1.09
N ALA A 359 -5.73 6.65 0.23
CA ALA A 359 -6.95 6.63 1.02
C ALA A 359 -7.78 7.89 0.74
N GLN A 360 -9.10 7.80 0.75
CA GLN A 360 -9.97 8.97 0.60
C GLN A 360 -9.72 9.99 1.73
N PHE A 361 -9.64 9.49 2.97
CA PHE A 361 -9.03 10.11 4.13
C PHE A 361 -8.10 9.08 4.75
N GLY A 362 -6.97 9.50 5.29
CA GLY A 362 -6.01 8.59 5.91
C GLY A 362 -6.59 7.82 7.10
N ASP A 363 -7.60 8.38 7.76
CA ASP A 363 -8.40 7.75 8.82
C ASP A 363 -8.93 6.37 8.39
N PHE A 364 -9.33 6.23 7.11
CA PHE A 364 -9.94 5.01 6.59
C PHE A 364 -8.92 3.91 6.28
N SER A 365 -7.62 4.17 6.41
CA SER A 365 -6.60 3.12 6.31
C SER A 365 -6.79 2.00 7.35
N ASN A 366 -7.55 2.27 8.42
CA ASN A 366 -7.92 1.28 9.42
C ASN A 366 -8.74 0.11 8.86
N GLY A 367 -9.51 0.33 7.78
CA GLY A 367 -10.22 -0.72 7.06
C GLY A 367 -9.29 -1.74 6.38
N ALA A 368 -8.02 -1.37 6.17
CA ALA A 368 -6.98 -2.22 5.60
C ALA A 368 -5.92 -2.66 6.63
N GLN A 369 -6.18 -2.54 7.93
CA GLN A 369 -5.18 -2.77 8.97
C GLN A 369 -4.53 -4.16 8.88
N THR A 370 -5.27 -5.18 8.50
CA THR A 370 -4.72 -6.53 8.28
C THR A 370 -3.64 -6.53 7.19
N MET A 371 -3.83 -5.79 6.09
CA MET A 371 -2.81 -5.67 5.05
C MET A 371 -1.59 -4.90 5.54
N ILE A 372 -1.81 -3.88 6.35
CA ILE A 372 -0.73 -3.07 6.91
C ILE A 372 0.11 -3.92 7.86
N ASP A 373 -0.51 -4.60 8.84
CA ASP A 373 0.18 -5.37 9.88
C ASP A 373 0.87 -6.61 9.33
N GLN A 374 0.14 -7.41 8.52
CA GLN A 374 0.59 -8.74 8.14
C GLN A 374 1.46 -8.77 6.88
N PHE A 375 1.35 -7.75 6.00
CA PHE A 375 2.02 -7.73 4.72
C PHE A 375 2.96 -6.54 4.57
N ILE A 376 2.48 -5.30 4.69
CA ILE A 376 3.28 -4.10 4.42
C ILE A 376 4.40 -3.94 5.47
N ALA A 377 4.05 -3.99 6.77
CA ALA A 377 5.01 -3.81 7.84
C ALA A 377 5.93 -5.02 8.05
N ALA A 378 5.42 -6.24 7.85
CA ALA A 378 6.09 -7.47 8.26
C ALA A 378 6.60 -8.35 7.10
N GLY A 379 6.22 -8.08 5.85
CA GLY A 379 6.46 -8.97 4.71
C GLY A 379 7.94 -9.21 4.41
N GLU A 380 8.78 -8.20 4.57
CA GLU A 380 10.23 -8.33 4.36
C GLU A 380 10.86 -9.27 5.40
N GLN A 381 10.49 -9.13 6.67
CA GLN A 381 11.02 -9.98 7.73
C GLN A 381 10.46 -11.40 7.69
N LYS A 382 9.15 -11.54 7.47
CA LYS A 382 8.48 -12.86 7.45
C LYS A 382 8.85 -13.72 6.25
N TRP A 383 8.95 -13.10 5.08
CA TRP A 383 9.06 -13.82 3.80
C TRP A 383 10.27 -13.41 2.97
N ASN A 384 11.13 -12.56 3.49
CA ASN A 384 12.24 -11.98 2.73
C ASN A 384 11.80 -11.30 1.43
N ARG A 385 10.61 -10.68 1.43
CA ARG A 385 10.02 -10.02 0.27
C ARG A 385 9.91 -8.53 0.51
N MET A 386 10.77 -7.77 -0.18
CA MET A 386 10.65 -6.31 -0.24
C MET A 386 9.39 -5.90 -1.01
N ASN A 387 8.92 -4.69 -0.76
CA ASN A 387 7.80 -4.09 -1.48
C ASN A 387 8.01 -2.58 -1.61
N GLY A 388 7.56 -1.99 -2.72
CA GLY A 388 7.68 -0.56 -2.99
C GLY A 388 6.34 0.18 -3.01
N VAL A 389 5.28 -0.39 -2.41
CA VAL A 389 3.98 0.27 -2.37
C VAL A 389 4.06 1.63 -1.66
N THR A 390 3.45 2.63 -2.24
CA THR A 390 3.34 3.97 -1.65
C THR A 390 1.90 4.20 -1.18
N MET A 391 1.74 4.55 0.08
CA MET A 391 0.46 4.93 0.67
C MET A 391 0.42 6.45 0.81
N LEU A 392 -0.57 7.09 0.18
CA LEU A 392 -0.87 8.50 0.37
C LEU A 392 -2.05 8.63 1.33
N LEU A 393 -1.80 9.16 2.50
CA LEU A 393 -2.75 9.22 3.61
C LEU A 393 -3.08 10.67 3.96
N PRO A 394 -4.19 11.23 3.47
CA PRO A 394 -4.62 12.56 3.87
C PRO A 394 -4.76 12.66 5.40
N HIS A 395 -4.02 13.60 6.00
CA HIS A 395 -3.89 13.77 7.45
C HIS A 395 -3.81 15.27 7.77
N GLY A 396 -4.44 15.67 8.85
CA GLY A 396 -4.39 17.04 9.36
C GLY A 396 -5.65 17.38 10.15
N TYR A 397 -5.48 18.16 11.21
CA TYR A 397 -6.55 18.58 12.11
C TYR A 397 -7.11 19.93 11.63
N GLU A 398 -8.32 19.89 11.06
CA GLU A 398 -8.97 21.02 10.38
C GLU A 398 -10.42 21.24 10.83
N GLY A 399 -10.78 20.68 11.98
CA GLY A 399 -12.14 20.79 12.54
C GLY A 399 -13.20 19.95 11.82
N GLN A 400 -12.78 18.88 11.13
CA GLN A 400 -13.67 17.98 10.38
C GLN A 400 -14.14 16.78 11.21
N GLY A 401 -13.81 16.75 12.51
CA GLY A 401 -14.22 15.69 13.42
C GLY A 401 -13.26 14.51 13.52
N PRO A 402 -13.58 13.52 14.37
CA PRO A 402 -12.67 12.42 14.70
C PRO A 402 -12.30 11.49 13.54
N GLU A 403 -13.20 11.32 12.57
CA GLU A 403 -13.07 10.37 11.48
C GLU A 403 -12.41 10.96 10.22
N HIS A 404 -12.04 12.26 10.24
CA HIS A 404 -11.51 12.99 9.09
C HIS A 404 -10.30 13.86 9.46
N SER A 405 -9.54 13.47 10.48
CA SER A 405 -8.40 14.24 10.99
C SER A 405 -7.10 13.46 11.02
N SER A 406 -7.12 12.19 11.45
CA SER A 406 -5.90 11.44 11.71
C SER A 406 -5.81 10.12 10.96
N ALA A 407 -4.75 9.98 10.18
CA ALA A 407 -4.35 8.69 9.60
C ALA A 407 -3.63 7.77 10.62
N ARG A 408 -3.62 8.13 11.90
CA ARG A 408 -3.01 7.33 12.99
C ARG A 408 -1.53 7.07 12.78
N MET A 409 -0.76 8.14 12.64
CA MET A 409 0.70 8.09 12.46
C MET A 409 1.39 7.23 13.52
N GLU A 410 0.95 7.30 14.76
CA GLU A 410 1.46 6.52 15.89
C GLU A 410 1.41 5.01 15.66
N ARG A 411 0.40 4.50 14.95
CA ARG A 411 0.28 3.08 14.63
C ARG A 411 1.34 2.62 13.65
N PHE A 412 1.61 3.41 12.62
CA PHE A 412 2.69 3.12 11.67
C PHE A 412 4.06 3.18 12.35
N LEU A 413 4.29 4.21 13.16
CA LEU A 413 5.55 4.38 13.88
C LEU A 413 5.81 3.25 14.90
N GLN A 414 4.76 2.72 15.53
CA GLN A 414 4.86 1.56 16.42
C GLN A 414 5.34 0.29 15.68
N MET A 415 4.97 0.13 14.41
CA MET A 415 5.37 -1.01 13.58
C MET A 415 6.75 -0.84 12.93
N CYS A 416 7.37 0.34 13.06
CA CYS A 416 8.67 0.64 12.46
C CYS A 416 9.81 -0.07 13.18
N ALA A 417 10.47 -0.97 12.48
CA ALA A 417 11.68 -1.67 12.94
C ALA A 417 12.49 -2.16 11.73
N GLU A 418 13.79 -2.37 11.91
CA GLU A 418 14.65 -3.02 10.90
C GLU A 418 14.61 -2.36 9.51
N LEU A 419 14.32 -1.07 9.45
CA LEU A 419 14.18 -0.29 8.21
C LEU A 419 13.08 -0.84 7.27
N ASN A 420 12.01 -1.37 7.85
CA ASN A 420 10.94 -2.06 7.13
C ASN A 420 10.07 -1.16 6.24
N MET A 421 10.00 0.13 6.54
CA MET A 421 9.22 1.11 5.78
C MET A 421 9.84 2.52 5.88
N VAL A 422 9.30 3.47 5.14
CA VAL A 422 9.63 4.89 5.26
C VAL A 422 8.36 5.65 5.63
N VAL A 423 8.42 6.47 6.68
CA VAL A 423 7.30 7.29 7.16
C VAL A 423 7.64 8.76 6.99
N THR A 424 6.80 9.48 6.25
CA THR A 424 7.00 10.91 5.92
C THR A 424 5.75 11.73 6.19
N ASN A 425 5.95 13.01 6.54
CA ASN A 425 4.90 14.02 6.63
C ASN A 425 5.42 15.31 5.98
N ILE A 426 5.27 15.37 4.67
CA ILE A 426 5.97 16.31 3.79
C ILE A 426 5.26 17.67 3.74
N THR A 427 6.03 18.76 3.65
CA THR A 427 5.49 20.12 3.68
C THR A 427 5.53 20.85 2.33
N THR A 428 6.31 20.42 1.35
CA THR A 428 6.44 21.14 0.08
C THR A 428 6.28 20.26 -1.16
N SER A 429 5.83 20.85 -2.25
CA SER A 429 5.59 20.16 -3.52
C SER A 429 6.87 19.56 -4.14
N ALA A 430 8.00 20.23 -4.04
CA ALA A 430 9.27 19.69 -4.53
C ALA A 430 9.76 18.55 -3.66
N ASN A 431 9.60 18.61 -2.34
CA ASN A 431 10.00 17.52 -1.48
C ASN A 431 9.13 16.26 -1.70
N LEU A 432 7.83 16.42 -1.96
CA LEU A 432 6.96 15.33 -2.42
C LEU A 432 7.45 14.74 -3.76
N PHE A 433 7.74 15.59 -4.75
CA PHE A 433 8.30 15.16 -6.02
C PHE A 433 9.54 14.29 -5.83
N HIS A 434 10.47 14.73 -5.01
CA HIS A 434 11.69 13.99 -4.72
C HIS A 434 11.43 12.70 -3.94
N ALA A 435 10.50 12.69 -2.98
CA ALA A 435 10.12 11.49 -2.24
C ALA A 435 9.57 10.38 -3.14
N LEU A 436 8.69 10.74 -4.09
CA LEU A 436 8.09 9.79 -5.03
C LEU A 436 9.14 9.23 -6.00
N ARG A 437 10.02 10.06 -6.53
CA ARG A 437 11.11 9.63 -7.41
C ARG A 437 12.14 8.77 -6.68
N ARG A 438 12.43 9.10 -5.41
CA ARG A 438 13.36 8.37 -4.55
C ARG A 438 12.97 6.89 -4.41
N GLN A 439 11.68 6.56 -4.42
CA GLN A 439 11.19 5.18 -4.33
C GLN A 439 11.77 4.27 -5.41
N LEU A 440 12.04 4.79 -6.59
CA LEU A 440 12.65 4.02 -7.70
C LEU A 440 14.15 4.30 -7.88
N ALA A 441 14.66 5.43 -7.40
CA ALA A 441 16.07 5.78 -7.46
C ALA A 441 16.95 4.91 -6.53
N TRP A 442 16.40 4.40 -5.44
CA TRP A 442 17.10 3.48 -4.55
C TRP A 442 17.34 2.11 -5.21
N SER A 443 18.49 1.49 -4.87
CA SER A 443 18.80 0.12 -5.25
C SER A 443 18.08 -0.96 -4.41
N PHE A 444 17.06 -0.56 -3.66
CA PHE A 444 16.18 -1.40 -2.85
C PHE A 444 14.75 -0.85 -2.91
N ARG A 445 13.79 -1.59 -2.33
CA ARG A 445 12.40 -1.12 -2.23
C ARG A 445 11.94 -1.17 -0.79
N LYS A 446 11.25 -0.10 -0.36
CA LYS A 446 10.57 -0.01 0.94
C LYS A 446 9.20 0.60 0.75
N PRO A 447 8.19 0.14 1.48
CA PRO A 447 6.90 0.85 1.52
C PRO A 447 7.10 2.30 1.97
N LEU A 448 6.46 3.24 1.26
CA LEU A 448 6.40 4.64 1.66
C LEU A 448 5.04 4.95 2.25
N ILE A 449 5.01 5.37 3.50
CA ILE A 449 3.81 5.86 4.18
C ILE A 449 3.91 7.38 4.24
N ASN A 450 3.21 8.05 3.34
CA ASN A 450 3.24 9.51 3.27
C ASN A 450 1.94 10.11 3.80
N PHE A 451 2.04 10.82 4.92
CA PHE A 451 0.97 11.66 5.45
C PHE A 451 0.88 12.91 4.57
N ALA A 452 -0.22 13.04 3.84
CA ALA A 452 -0.43 14.09 2.86
C ALA A 452 -1.32 15.21 3.43
N PRO A 453 -1.10 16.48 3.06
CA PRO A 453 -1.96 17.57 3.50
C PRO A 453 -3.38 17.45 2.92
N LYS A 454 -4.34 18.13 3.54
CA LYS A 454 -5.72 18.32 3.07
C LYS A 454 -5.97 19.78 2.69
N ALA A 455 -6.27 20.67 3.65
CA ALA A 455 -6.43 22.10 3.35
C ALA A 455 -5.16 22.71 2.77
N ASN A 456 -4.01 22.34 3.29
CA ASN A 456 -2.71 22.85 2.84
C ASN A 456 -2.32 22.41 1.41
N LEU A 457 -3.08 21.55 0.74
CA LEU A 457 -2.91 21.28 -0.70
C LEU A 457 -2.94 22.55 -1.58
N ARG A 458 -3.57 23.63 -1.09
CA ARG A 458 -3.67 24.94 -1.76
C ARG A 458 -2.99 26.06 -0.99
N HIS A 459 -2.29 25.76 0.08
CA HIS A 459 -1.59 26.76 0.88
C HIS A 459 -0.32 27.21 0.16
N ALA A 460 -0.13 28.53 0.00
CA ALA A 460 1.00 29.08 -0.75
C ALA A 460 2.37 28.65 -0.21
N GLY A 461 2.48 28.40 1.09
CA GLY A 461 3.71 27.91 1.73
C GLY A 461 4.12 26.49 1.32
N THR A 462 3.22 25.70 0.69
CA THR A 462 3.55 24.36 0.16
C THR A 462 4.13 24.43 -1.25
N TYR A 463 4.02 25.57 -1.92
CA TYR A 463 4.50 25.73 -3.29
C TYR A 463 6.02 25.82 -3.31
N SER A 464 6.63 25.22 -4.32
CA SER A 464 8.08 25.23 -4.51
C SER A 464 8.48 25.92 -5.80
N LEU A 465 9.65 26.54 -5.83
CA LEU A 465 10.22 27.12 -7.03
C LEU A 465 10.64 26.02 -8.02
N LYS A 466 10.64 26.33 -9.32
CA LYS A 466 11.11 25.42 -10.38
C LYS A 466 12.49 24.84 -10.08
N GLU A 467 13.40 25.68 -9.59
CA GLU A 467 14.79 25.30 -9.28
C GLU A 467 14.89 24.15 -8.27
N GLU A 468 13.91 24.01 -7.38
CA GLU A 468 13.89 22.94 -6.38
C GLU A 468 13.60 21.56 -7.00
N PHE A 469 13.02 21.49 -8.19
CA PHE A 469 12.81 20.27 -8.97
C PHE A 469 14.02 19.91 -9.83
N LEU A 470 14.83 20.90 -10.18
CA LEU A 470 16.02 20.77 -11.03
C LEU A 470 17.28 20.46 -10.23
N ASN A 471 17.23 20.52 -8.91
CA ASN A 471 18.41 20.37 -8.06
C ASN A 471 18.15 19.46 -6.87
N GLY A 472 19.16 18.68 -6.51
CA GLY A 472 19.18 17.88 -5.27
C GLY A 472 18.25 16.68 -5.25
N GLY A 473 17.71 16.40 -4.08
CA GLY A 473 16.86 15.24 -3.79
C GLY A 473 15.97 15.51 -2.57
N PHE A 474 15.36 14.46 -2.06
CA PHE A 474 14.51 14.53 -0.87
C PHE A 474 15.31 15.02 0.34
N LYS A 475 14.70 15.91 1.11
CA LYS A 475 15.25 16.45 2.35
C LYS A 475 14.50 15.85 3.53
N GLU A 476 15.19 15.06 4.34
CA GLU A 476 14.61 14.41 5.53
C GLU A 476 14.29 15.42 6.63
N VAL A 477 15.14 16.45 6.75
CA VAL A 477 15.00 17.56 7.70
C VAL A 477 15.23 18.87 6.94
N ILE A 478 14.41 19.85 7.20
CA ILE A 478 14.56 21.20 6.62
C ILE A 478 14.69 22.21 7.76
N ASP A 479 15.79 22.93 7.77
CA ASP A 479 16.06 24.02 8.72
C ASP A 479 15.13 25.22 8.46
N ASP A 480 15.12 26.17 9.38
CA ASP A 480 14.31 27.39 9.24
C ASP A 480 14.73 28.20 8.01
N PRO A 481 13.82 28.42 7.05
CA PRO A 481 14.14 29.12 5.80
C PRO A 481 14.44 30.61 5.99
N THR A 482 14.09 31.19 7.15
CA THR A 482 14.45 32.59 7.48
C THR A 482 15.89 32.73 7.92
N ASN A 483 16.61 31.60 8.08
CA ASN A 483 18.02 31.52 8.49
C ASN A 483 18.38 32.46 9.66
N PRO A 484 17.72 32.35 10.82
CA PRO A 484 17.95 33.22 11.96
C PRO A 484 19.38 33.07 12.49
N ASP A 485 19.94 34.14 13.08
CA ASP A 485 21.22 34.06 13.76
C ASP A 485 21.14 33.03 14.91
N ALA A 486 21.83 31.92 14.74
CA ALA A 486 21.80 30.80 15.69
C ALA A 486 22.21 31.21 17.13
N THR A 487 23.00 32.26 17.27
CA THR A 487 23.42 32.76 18.58
C THR A 487 22.33 33.52 19.34
N GLN A 488 21.32 33.99 18.62
CA GLN A 488 20.18 34.75 19.13
C GLN A 488 18.92 33.89 19.29
N VAL A 489 18.91 32.69 18.71
CA VAL A 489 17.79 31.76 18.82
C VAL A 489 17.70 31.24 20.25
N LYS A 490 16.57 31.48 20.90
CA LYS A 490 16.25 31.02 22.26
C LYS A 490 15.40 29.77 22.30
N LYS A 491 14.57 29.57 21.25
CA LYS A 491 13.66 28.43 21.13
C LYS A 491 13.76 27.83 19.75
N VAL A 492 13.73 26.49 19.73
CA VAL A 492 13.58 25.73 18.48
C VAL A 492 12.31 24.91 18.58
N PHE A 493 11.39 25.10 17.63
CA PHE A 493 10.25 24.24 17.41
C PHE A 493 10.57 23.30 16.29
N PHE A 494 10.59 22.00 16.54
CA PHE A 494 10.63 21.04 15.46
C PHE A 494 9.27 20.33 15.37
N CYS A 495 8.77 20.17 14.16
CA CYS A 495 7.41 19.73 13.86
C CYS A 495 7.36 19.01 12.52
N SER A 496 6.20 18.47 12.17
CA SER A 496 5.96 17.89 10.84
C SER A 496 4.65 18.37 10.24
N GLY A 497 4.52 18.29 8.93
CA GLY A 497 3.29 18.56 8.21
C GLY A 497 2.69 19.95 8.47
N LYS A 498 1.37 19.99 8.67
CA LYS A 498 0.57 21.22 8.80
C LYS A 498 1.06 22.13 9.94
N MET A 499 1.52 21.57 11.04
CA MET A 499 1.95 22.33 12.21
C MET A 499 3.04 23.36 11.88
N TYR A 500 3.90 23.07 10.89
CA TYR A 500 4.89 24.01 10.42
C TYR A 500 4.28 25.34 9.96
N PHE A 501 3.21 25.31 9.19
CA PHE A 501 2.59 26.53 8.65
C PHE A 501 1.96 27.37 9.73
N ASP A 502 1.26 26.75 10.67
CA ASP A 502 0.64 27.44 11.79
C ASP A 502 1.69 28.16 12.68
N LEU A 503 2.81 27.50 12.94
CA LEU A 503 3.93 28.10 13.69
C LEU A 503 4.64 29.20 12.90
N ALA A 504 4.86 29.00 11.59
CA ALA A 504 5.52 29.98 10.72
C ALA A 504 4.69 31.26 10.57
N GLU A 505 3.37 31.14 10.43
CA GLU A 505 2.48 32.30 10.37
C GLU A 505 2.53 33.10 11.68
N ARG A 506 2.50 32.41 12.83
CA ARG A 506 2.59 33.06 14.14
C ARG A 506 3.95 33.73 14.34
N LYS A 507 5.06 33.05 13.97
CA LYS A 507 6.41 33.62 14.01
C LYS A 507 6.48 34.92 13.21
N ALA A 508 5.96 34.90 11.98
CA ALA A 508 5.96 36.07 11.09
C ALA A 508 5.09 37.20 11.66
N LYS A 509 3.87 36.89 12.14
CA LYS A 509 2.94 37.86 12.71
C LYS A 509 3.53 38.60 13.92
N ASP A 510 4.22 37.86 14.79
CA ASP A 510 4.78 38.40 16.02
C ASP A 510 6.24 38.91 15.83
N ASN A 511 6.77 38.89 14.60
CA ASN A 511 8.14 39.30 14.24
C ASN A 511 9.21 38.64 15.12
N ARG A 512 9.06 37.32 15.41
CA ARG A 512 9.95 36.58 16.32
C ARG A 512 11.26 36.17 15.60
N THR A 513 12.34 36.83 15.93
CA THR A 513 13.69 36.51 15.42
C THR A 513 14.46 35.55 16.34
N ASP A 514 13.98 35.34 17.55
CA ASP A 514 14.55 34.47 18.58
C ASP A 514 14.01 33.04 18.53
N VAL A 515 13.26 32.68 17.48
CA VAL A 515 12.67 31.36 17.27
C VAL A 515 13.13 30.78 15.94
N ALA A 516 13.56 29.51 15.93
CA ALA A 516 13.76 28.73 14.71
C ALA A 516 12.72 27.62 14.62
N ILE A 517 12.23 27.34 13.39
CA ILE A 517 11.25 26.26 13.13
C ILE A 517 11.85 25.26 12.17
N ILE A 518 12.07 24.03 12.64
CA ILE A 518 12.66 22.93 11.89
C ILE A 518 11.54 21.97 11.46
N ARG A 519 11.57 21.54 10.19
CA ARG A 519 10.63 20.56 9.63
C ARG A 519 11.25 19.18 9.59
N LEU A 520 10.64 18.23 10.28
CA LEU A 520 10.95 16.82 10.19
C LEU A 520 10.05 16.19 9.10
N GLU A 521 10.57 16.12 7.87
CA GLU A 521 9.84 15.63 6.70
C GLU A 521 9.78 14.11 6.65
N GLN A 522 10.86 13.42 7.12
CA GLN A 522 10.90 11.99 7.31
C GLN A 522 11.02 11.66 8.79
N ILE A 523 10.03 10.91 9.31
CA ILE A 523 9.98 10.53 10.72
C ILE A 523 10.69 9.18 10.91
N TYR A 524 10.52 8.26 9.96
CA TYR A 524 11.23 6.97 9.99
C TYR A 524 11.74 6.59 8.58
N PRO A 525 12.95 6.02 8.42
CA PRO A 525 14.01 5.98 9.45
C PRO A 525 14.39 7.36 9.95
N LEU A 526 14.62 7.47 11.27
CA LEU A 526 14.85 8.76 11.91
C LEU A 526 16.18 9.39 11.43
N PRO A 527 16.19 10.63 10.90
CA PRO A 527 17.40 11.32 10.44
C PRO A 527 18.18 11.92 11.62
N ALA A 528 18.60 11.07 12.56
CA ALA A 528 19.19 11.49 13.83
C ALA A 528 20.45 12.34 13.66
N GLN A 529 21.32 12.04 12.68
CA GLN A 529 22.54 12.82 12.42
C GLN A 529 22.22 14.26 11.98
N GLN A 530 21.22 14.43 11.11
CA GLN A 530 20.81 15.77 10.64
C GLN A 530 20.18 16.56 11.78
N LEU A 531 19.33 15.92 12.62
CA LEU A 531 18.75 16.56 13.80
C LEU A 531 19.82 16.95 14.82
N THR A 532 20.80 16.09 15.08
CA THR A 532 21.92 16.38 15.99
C THR A 532 22.78 17.54 15.48
N ALA A 533 23.02 17.63 14.16
CA ALA A 533 23.73 18.75 13.58
C ALA A 533 23.00 20.09 13.81
N LEU A 534 21.67 20.11 13.66
CA LEU A 534 20.85 21.28 13.95
C LEU A 534 20.77 21.58 15.45
N TYR A 535 20.72 20.55 16.31
CA TYR A 535 20.79 20.72 17.76
C TYR A 535 22.09 21.43 18.20
N ASN A 536 23.22 21.04 17.61
CA ASN A 536 24.50 21.69 17.84
C ASN A 536 24.55 23.12 17.28
N LYS A 537 23.91 23.35 16.11
CA LYS A 537 23.79 24.70 15.53
C LYS A 537 23.06 25.66 16.48
N TYR A 538 21.94 25.21 17.05
CA TYR A 538 21.11 25.99 17.97
C TYR A 538 21.34 25.60 19.44
N SER A 539 22.58 25.40 19.82
CA SER A 539 22.98 24.83 21.12
C SER A 539 22.57 25.63 22.38
N LYS A 540 22.23 26.92 22.21
CA LYS A 540 21.74 27.79 23.26
C LYS A 540 20.24 27.82 23.44
N ALA A 541 19.51 27.18 22.47
CA ALA A 541 18.06 27.21 22.45
C ALA A 541 17.45 26.05 23.25
N THR A 542 16.27 26.30 23.80
CA THR A 542 15.42 25.23 24.32
C THR A 542 14.60 24.65 23.16
N TRP A 543 14.58 23.32 23.07
CA TRP A 543 13.91 22.61 22.00
C TRP A 543 12.54 22.07 22.41
N PHE A 544 11.57 22.09 21.48
CA PHE A 544 10.24 21.54 21.66
C PHE A 544 9.79 20.81 20.41
N TRP A 545 9.33 19.57 20.58
CA TRP A 545 8.48 18.91 19.57
C TRP A 545 7.08 19.50 19.66
N VAL A 546 6.57 20.00 18.54
CA VAL A 546 5.21 20.58 18.47
C VAL A 546 4.38 19.79 17.48
N GLN A 547 3.27 19.23 17.93
CA GLN A 547 2.33 18.45 17.11
C GLN A 547 0.89 18.86 17.35
N GLU A 548 0.05 18.68 16.34
CA GLU A 548 -1.38 18.95 16.44
C GLU A 548 -2.18 17.76 16.99
N GLU A 549 -1.62 16.56 16.97
CA GLU A 549 -2.22 15.35 17.52
C GLU A 549 -2.25 15.40 19.07
N PRO A 550 -3.17 14.64 19.70
CA PRO A 550 -3.10 14.39 21.14
C PRO A 550 -1.76 13.80 21.59
N LEU A 551 -1.37 14.04 22.83
CA LEU A 551 -0.07 13.59 23.39
C LEU A 551 0.20 12.10 23.23
N ASN A 552 -0.84 11.27 23.31
CA ASN A 552 -0.75 9.81 23.15
C ASN A 552 -0.79 9.35 21.68
N MET A 553 -0.86 10.29 20.74
CA MET A 553 -0.95 10.04 19.29
C MET A 553 0.17 10.79 18.55
N GLY A 554 0.20 10.68 17.21
CA GLY A 554 1.23 11.33 16.40
C GLY A 554 2.62 10.74 16.61
N ALA A 555 3.65 11.57 16.49
CA ALA A 555 5.04 11.12 16.57
C ALA A 555 5.70 11.28 17.96
N ALA A 556 5.05 11.93 18.92
CA ALA A 556 5.68 12.27 20.20
C ALA A 556 6.30 11.06 20.93
N SER A 557 5.53 9.98 21.12
CA SER A 557 6.02 8.78 21.80
C SER A 557 7.20 8.12 21.07
N PHE A 558 7.12 8.03 19.75
CA PHE A 558 8.19 7.48 18.92
C PHE A 558 9.48 8.29 19.06
N LEU A 559 9.38 9.61 18.97
CA LEU A 559 10.53 10.50 19.11
C LEU A 559 11.13 10.44 20.52
N GLN A 560 10.32 10.40 21.58
CA GLN A 560 10.79 10.26 22.96
C GLN A 560 11.56 8.94 23.18
N MET A 561 11.17 7.87 22.50
CA MET A 561 11.86 6.58 22.60
C MET A 561 13.15 6.52 21.79
N ASN A 562 13.23 7.22 20.64
CA ASN A 562 14.30 7.04 19.66
C ASN A 562 15.27 8.23 19.54
N LEU A 563 14.89 9.44 19.96
CA LEU A 563 15.71 10.65 19.86
C LEU A 563 16.22 11.06 21.26
N LYS A 564 17.07 10.23 21.86
CA LYS A 564 17.54 10.40 23.26
C LYS A 564 18.68 11.41 23.43
N ASP A 565 19.41 11.71 22.35
CA ASP A 565 20.57 12.59 22.38
C ASP A 565 20.20 14.08 22.32
N ILE A 566 18.92 14.39 22.12
CA ILE A 566 18.39 15.74 22.10
C ILE A 566 17.45 15.93 23.27
N ASN A 567 17.70 16.95 24.12
CA ASN A 567 16.81 17.32 25.20
C ASN A 567 15.71 18.27 24.67
N TYR A 568 14.45 17.87 24.76
CA TYR A 568 13.32 18.66 24.29
C TYR A 568 12.04 18.42 25.11
N GLY A 569 11.18 19.44 25.14
CA GLY A 569 9.82 19.32 25.64
C GLY A 569 8.84 18.91 24.53
N VAL A 570 7.62 18.58 24.90
CA VAL A 570 6.52 18.27 23.97
C VAL A 570 5.37 19.24 24.17
N ILE A 571 4.87 19.81 23.07
CA ILE A 571 3.69 20.69 23.05
C ILE A 571 2.68 20.03 22.10
N SER A 572 1.49 19.71 22.62
CA SER A 572 0.46 18.97 21.90
C SER A 572 -0.92 19.21 22.51
N ARG A 573 -1.97 18.68 21.90
CA ARG A 573 -3.24 18.50 22.59
C ARG A 573 -3.10 17.57 23.78
N GLN A 574 -4.03 17.69 24.73
CA GLN A 574 -4.14 16.74 25.84
C GLN A 574 -4.34 15.31 25.33
N ALA A 575 -3.88 14.32 26.08
CA ALA A 575 -4.13 12.92 25.76
C ALA A 575 -5.63 12.66 25.64
N SER A 576 -6.04 11.93 24.61
CA SER A 576 -7.45 11.70 24.30
C SER A 576 -7.67 10.29 23.76
N ALA A 577 -8.82 9.70 24.06
CA ALA A 577 -9.28 8.46 23.45
C ALA A 577 -9.78 8.67 22.01
N SER A 578 -10.27 9.87 21.69
CA SER A 578 -10.67 10.29 20.34
C SER A 578 -9.53 11.01 19.65
N THR A 579 -9.41 10.86 18.33
CA THR A 579 -8.41 11.59 17.53
C THR A 579 -8.61 13.10 17.60
N ALA A 580 -9.84 13.56 17.46
CA ALA A 580 -10.18 14.99 17.45
C ALA A 580 -11.55 15.23 18.11
N THR A 581 -11.82 16.48 18.41
CA THR A 581 -13.16 16.93 18.82
C THR A 581 -14.14 16.93 17.65
N GLY A 582 -15.42 16.68 17.91
CA GLY A 582 -16.51 16.82 16.94
C GLY A 582 -16.96 18.27 16.71
N PHE A 583 -16.44 19.24 17.46
CA PHE A 583 -16.87 20.64 17.43
C PHE A 583 -15.78 21.56 16.88
N ASN A 584 -16.05 22.21 15.74
CA ASN A 584 -15.09 23.09 15.09
C ASN A 584 -14.58 24.22 16.00
N LYS A 585 -15.45 24.82 16.84
CA LYS A 585 -15.04 25.88 17.79
C LYS A 585 -14.02 25.36 18.82
N VAL A 586 -14.23 24.15 19.32
CA VAL A 586 -13.30 23.52 20.28
C VAL A 586 -11.98 23.21 19.59
N HIS A 587 -12.03 22.68 18.35
CA HIS A 587 -10.84 22.48 17.55
C HIS A 587 -10.00 23.76 17.37
N GLN A 588 -10.66 24.88 17.02
CA GLN A 588 -9.98 26.18 16.87
C GLN A 588 -9.32 26.65 18.15
N GLN A 589 -10.00 26.47 19.29
CA GLN A 589 -9.46 26.80 20.60
C GLN A 589 -8.24 25.94 20.92
N GLU A 590 -8.33 24.61 20.79
CA GLU A 590 -7.23 23.68 21.05
C GLU A 590 -6.02 23.96 20.15
N GLN A 591 -6.24 24.29 18.86
CA GLN A 591 -5.16 24.64 17.93
C GLN A 591 -4.47 25.94 18.36
N LEU A 592 -5.24 26.94 18.76
CA LEU A 592 -4.69 28.20 19.26
C LEU A 592 -3.90 27.99 20.57
N GLU A 593 -4.40 27.16 21.48
CA GLU A 593 -3.72 26.83 22.74
C GLU A 593 -2.32 26.21 22.51
N ILE A 594 -2.17 25.31 21.52
CA ILE A 594 -0.88 24.75 21.16
C ILE A 594 0.07 25.87 20.71
N ILE A 595 -0.40 26.74 19.79
CA ILE A 595 0.41 27.83 19.24
C ILE A 595 0.77 28.83 20.34
N ASP A 596 -0.19 29.27 21.15
CA ASP A 596 0.05 30.22 22.24
C ASP A 596 1.00 29.64 23.28
N THR A 597 0.86 28.35 23.63
CA THR A 597 1.79 27.67 24.53
C THR A 597 3.21 27.69 23.96
N ALA A 598 3.40 27.34 22.67
CA ALA A 598 4.72 27.34 22.03
C ALA A 598 5.40 28.70 22.10
N PHE A 599 4.68 29.79 21.87
CA PHE A 599 5.27 31.12 21.83
C PHE A 599 5.36 31.82 23.19
N SER A 600 4.62 31.38 24.22
CA SER A 600 4.63 31.93 25.59
C SER A 600 5.64 31.31 26.54
N ILE A 601 6.01 30.05 26.42
CA ILE A 601 6.96 29.33 27.29
C ILE A 601 8.37 29.94 27.35
#